data_bc00748a3e8199e02922a1153d1fba61
#
_entry.id   bc00748a3e8199e02922a1153d1fba61
#
_cell.length_a   1.000
_cell.length_b   1.000
_cell.length_c   1.000
_cell.angle_alpha   90.00
_cell.angle_beta   90.00
_cell.angle_gamma   90.00
#
_symmetry.space_group_name_H-M   'P 1'
#
loop_
_entity.id
_entity.type
_entity.pdbx_description
1 polymer ?
#
loop_
_entity_poly.entity_id
_entity_poly.type
_entity_poly.pdbx_seq_one_letter_code
_entity_poly.pdbx_strand_id
1 'polypeptide(L)'
;MTVDKTKKTIVIGHKNPDTDSICSAICYANLKQITSGGEYVPGRAGHVNSETQFVLDYFGMAAPKETQTVKTQVKDIEIRETKGVAKNISLKKAWNLMQDAGVVTIPAVTEDNVLEGLITVGDITRSYMNVYDSSILSKACTQYTNIIETLEGAMLIGDEREYFKEGKVLIAAANPDMMEYYIEKHDLVILGNRYESQLCAIEMEAGCIIVCEGAGVSMTIKKLAQERGCTVITTPYDTYTAARLINQSMPISFFMKTENLITFDTDDYIDDIKEVMASKRHRDFPILDKNGKYKGMISRRNLLGPEARM
;
A
#
# COMPACT_ATOMS: atom_id res chain seq x y z
N MET A 1 -19.95 21.98 25.14
CA MET A 1 -18.69 21.55 24.51
C MET A 1 -17.93 20.72 25.53
N THR A 2 -17.90 19.40 25.39
CA THR A 2 -17.07 18.54 26.21
C THR A 2 -15.63 18.71 25.75
N VAL A 3 -14.78 19.29 26.59
CA VAL A 3 -13.33 19.42 26.32
C VAL A 3 -12.76 18.03 26.28
N ASP A 4 -12.18 17.64 25.15
CA ASP A 4 -11.42 16.39 25.02
C ASP A 4 -10.19 16.48 25.94
N LYS A 5 -10.24 15.76 27.06
CA LYS A 5 -9.21 15.77 28.10
C LYS A 5 -7.86 15.20 27.67
N THR A 6 -7.78 14.62 26.47
CA THR A 6 -6.56 14.02 25.92
C THR A 6 -5.71 15.00 25.09
N LYS A 7 -6.26 16.18 24.76
CA LYS A 7 -5.59 17.21 23.94
C LYS A 7 -4.96 18.29 24.81
N LYS A 8 -3.66 18.50 24.62
CA LYS A 8 -2.91 19.60 25.19
C LYS A 8 -3.37 20.94 24.59
N THR A 9 -3.81 21.86 25.44
CA THR A 9 -4.24 23.22 25.04
C THR A 9 -3.14 24.21 25.35
N ILE A 10 -2.62 24.93 24.36
CA ILE A 10 -1.63 25.99 24.57
C ILE A 10 -2.38 27.30 24.81
N VAL A 11 -2.09 27.95 25.94
CA VAL A 11 -2.57 29.27 26.28
C VAL A 11 -1.49 30.29 25.90
N ILE A 12 -1.78 31.13 24.93
CA ILE A 12 -0.82 32.08 24.37
C ILE A 12 -1.41 33.49 24.33
N GLY A 13 -0.60 34.50 24.61
CA GLY A 13 -0.96 35.88 24.46
C GLY A 13 -0.69 36.46 23.07
N HIS A 14 -0.54 37.75 22.94
CA HIS A 14 -0.31 38.43 21.67
C HIS A 14 1.13 38.22 21.13
N LYS A 15 1.33 38.53 19.84
CA LYS A 15 2.63 38.53 19.18
C LYS A 15 3.51 39.64 19.80
N ASN A 16 4.80 39.38 19.98
CA ASN A 16 5.75 40.24 20.71
C ASN A 16 5.28 40.46 22.15
N PRO A 17 5.27 39.42 22.97
CA PRO A 17 4.65 39.45 24.29
C PRO A 17 5.40 40.35 25.25
N ASP A 18 4.63 41.14 25.99
CA ASP A 18 5.06 41.88 27.15
C ASP A 18 4.84 41.09 28.45
N THR A 19 5.14 41.71 29.59
CA THR A 19 5.00 41.10 30.92
C THR A 19 3.56 40.66 31.19
N ASP A 20 2.56 41.45 30.82
CA ASP A 20 1.16 41.12 30.99
C ASP A 20 0.77 39.90 30.16
N SER A 21 1.15 39.88 28.91
CA SER A 21 0.87 38.76 27.98
C SER A 21 1.40 37.45 28.51
N ILE A 22 2.65 37.38 28.99
CA ILE A 22 3.30 36.15 29.48
C ILE A 22 2.71 35.74 30.84
N CYS A 23 2.57 36.67 31.78
CA CYS A 23 2.04 36.39 33.10
C CYS A 23 0.57 35.93 33.02
N SER A 24 -0.25 36.58 32.18
CA SER A 24 -1.63 36.17 31.96
C SER A 24 -1.75 34.78 31.36
N ALA A 25 -0.88 34.43 30.41
CA ALA A 25 -0.85 33.07 29.83
C ALA A 25 -0.52 32.00 30.89
N ILE A 26 0.46 32.25 31.75
CA ILE A 26 0.84 31.36 32.86
C ILE A 26 -0.33 31.20 33.84
N CYS A 27 -0.89 32.31 34.33
CA CYS A 27 -1.96 32.31 35.32
C CYS A 27 -3.23 31.64 34.77
N TYR A 28 -3.61 31.95 33.54
CA TYR A 28 -4.81 31.37 32.92
C TYR A 28 -4.66 29.87 32.62
N ALA A 29 -3.49 29.45 32.15
CA ALA A 29 -3.22 28.00 31.94
C ALA A 29 -3.37 27.25 33.27
N ASN A 30 -2.77 27.75 34.36
CA ASN A 30 -2.89 27.15 35.70
C ASN A 30 -4.34 27.12 36.20
N LEU A 31 -5.05 28.25 36.08
CA LEU A 31 -6.46 28.34 36.47
C LEU A 31 -7.32 27.29 35.72
N LYS A 32 -7.13 27.18 34.40
CA LYS A 32 -7.86 26.23 33.56
C LYS A 32 -7.52 24.78 33.90
N GLN A 33 -6.27 24.50 34.18
CA GLN A 33 -5.84 23.15 34.59
C GLN A 33 -6.53 22.72 35.90
N ILE A 34 -6.64 23.61 36.86
CA ILE A 34 -7.32 23.35 38.15
C ILE A 34 -8.84 23.26 37.97
N THR A 35 -9.46 24.14 37.18
CA THR A 35 -10.92 24.22 37.09
C THR A 35 -11.53 23.25 36.08
N SER A 36 -10.83 22.91 35.00
CA SER A 36 -11.36 22.10 33.90
C SER A 36 -10.78 20.69 33.86
N GLY A 37 -9.67 20.40 34.59
CA GLY A 37 -9.03 19.10 34.65
C GLY A 37 -8.42 18.60 33.31
N GLY A 38 -8.18 19.54 32.36
CA GLY A 38 -7.49 19.26 31.11
C GLY A 38 -6.01 19.69 31.18
N GLU A 39 -5.19 19.29 30.19
CA GLU A 39 -3.80 19.71 30.10
C GLU A 39 -3.73 21.08 29.41
N TYR A 40 -3.45 22.13 30.20
CA TYR A 40 -3.27 23.50 29.74
C TYR A 40 -1.82 23.93 29.98
N VAL A 41 -1.14 24.40 28.94
CA VAL A 41 0.27 24.78 29.00
C VAL A 41 0.44 26.23 28.51
N PRO A 42 1.17 27.07 29.27
CA PRO A 42 1.45 28.40 28.80
C PRO A 42 2.45 28.39 27.65
N GLY A 43 2.21 29.23 26.65
CA GLY A 43 3.10 29.50 25.53
C GLY A 43 3.41 30.99 25.39
N ARG A 44 4.40 31.34 24.58
CA ARG A 44 4.71 32.71 24.19
C ARG A 44 4.93 32.84 22.69
N ALA A 45 4.51 33.97 22.11
CA ALA A 45 4.64 34.26 20.68
C ALA A 45 5.76 35.26 20.38
N GLY A 46 6.94 35.08 20.97
CA GLY A 46 8.11 35.92 20.80
C GLY A 46 9.08 35.84 21.97
N HIS A 47 10.09 36.73 21.95
CA HIS A 47 11.15 36.74 22.96
C HIS A 47 10.65 37.35 24.26
N VAL A 48 11.21 36.89 25.38
CA VAL A 48 11.01 37.49 26.71
C VAL A 48 11.88 38.73 26.80
N ASN A 49 11.28 39.87 27.15
CA ASN A 49 12.01 41.10 27.39
C ASN A 49 12.62 41.11 28.82
N SER A 50 13.51 42.06 29.12
CA SER A 50 14.21 42.13 30.40
C SER A 50 13.29 42.35 31.59
N GLU A 51 12.22 43.13 31.43
CA GLU A 51 11.22 43.37 32.47
C GLU A 51 10.46 42.07 32.79
N THR A 52 9.99 41.38 31.77
CA THR A 52 9.32 40.07 31.95
C THR A 52 10.24 39.05 32.59
N GLN A 53 11.50 38.99 32.16
CA GLN A 53 12.48 38.08 32.75
C GLN A 53 12.70 38.39 34.25
N PHE A 54 12.81 39.67 34.63
CA PHE A 54 12.92 40.07 36.02
C PHE A 54 11.70 39.60 36.85
N VAL A 55 10.49 39.77 36.33
CA VAL A 55 9.27 39.31 37.01
C VAL A 55 9.23 37.79 37.14
N LEU A 56 9.59 37.05 36.09
CA LEU A 56 9.64 35.57 36.13
C LEU A 56 10.69 35.10 37.17
N ASP A 57 11.85 35.69 37.19
CA ASP A 57 12.92 35.34 38.14
C ASP A 57 12.52 35.66 39.59
N TYR A 58 11.86 36.81 39.81
CA TYR A 58 11.36 37.19 41.12
C TYR A 58 10.36 36.19 41.71
N PHE A 59 9.48 35.63 40.88
CA PHE A 59 8.51 34.61 41.30
C PHE A 59 9.02 33.17 41.14
N GLY A 60 10.26 32.95 40.74
CA GLY A 60 10.82 31.62 40.52
C GLY A 60 10.13 30.82 39.41
N MET A 61 9.58 31.50 38.42
CA MET A 61 8.83 30.90 37.31
C MET A 61 9.71 30.75 36.06
N ALA A 62 9.65 29.58 35.42
CA ALA A 62 10.31 29.41 34.14
C ALA A 62 9.53 30.11 33.00
N ALA A 63 10.26 30.68 32.04
CA ALA A 63 9.62 31.29 30.87
C ALA A 63 8.86 30.23 30.07
N PRO A 64 7.63 30.54 29.60
CA PRO A 64 6.88 29.63 28.73
C PRO A 64 7.64 29.27 27.44
N LYS A 65 7.39 28.10 26.92
CA LYS A 65 7.98 27.68 25.64
C LYS A 65 7.53 28.60 24.51
N GLU A 66 8.46 28.97 23.64
CA GLU A 66 8.14 29.71 22.44
C GLU A 66 7.32 28.88 21.46
N THR A 67 6.19 29.44 21.04
CA THR A 67 5.29 28.83 20.06
C THR A 67 5.42 29.64 18.77
N GLN A 68 6.14 29.10 17.81
CA GLN A 68 6.45 29.77 16.54
C GLN A 68 5.23 29.83 15.62
N THR A 69 4.34 28.84 15.71
CA THR A 69 3.13 28.74 14.90
C THR A 69 2.02 28.03 15.64
N VAL A 70 0.78 28.42 15.35
CA VAL A 70 -0.45 27.72 15.78
C VAL A 70 -1.12 26.97 14.62
N LYS A 71 -0.46 26.95 13.44
CA LYS A 71 -0.96 26.17 12.31
C LYS A 71 -0.89 24.69 12.64
N THR A 72 -1.94 23.97 12.33
CA THR A 72 -2.04 22.51 12.49
C THR A 72 -1.07 21.81 11.54
N GLN A 73 -0.28 20.89 12.05
CA GLN A 73 0.61 20.01 11.28
C GLN A 73 0.01 18.61 11.19
N VAL A 74 0.54 17.77 10.29
CA VAL A 74 0.09 16.38 10.10
C VAL A 74 0.16 15.59 11.42
N LYS A 75 1.21 15.78 12.21
CA LYS A 75 1.38 15.12 13.53
C LYS A 75 0.32 15.47 14.57
N ASP A 76 -0.43 16.58 14.36
CA ASP A 76 -1.47 17.06 15.27
C ASP A 76 -2.86 16.49 14.96
N ILE A 77 -2.98 15.72 13.86
CA ILE A 77 -4.23 15.09 13.42
C ILE A 77 -4.09 13.57 13.34
N GLU A 78 -5.21 12.89 13.40
CA GLU A 78 -5.28 11.46 13.16
C GLU A 78 -5.16 11.16 11.65
N ILE A 79 -4.13 10.42 11.26
CA ILE A 79 -3.95 9.89 9.91
C ILE A 79 -4.44 8.45 9.83
N ARG A 80 -4.78 7.99 8.63
CA ARG A 80 -5.21 6.60 8.44
C ARG A 80 -3.98 5.69 8.42
N GLU A 81 -3.92 4.76 9.35
CA GLU A 81 -2.90 3.70 9.38
C GLU A 81 -3.20 2.62 8.35
N THR A 82 -2.89 2.87 7.09
CA THR A 82 -2.94 1.84 6.04
C THR A 82 -1.61 1.10 6.04
N LYS A 83 -1.62 -0.21 6.29
CA LYS A 83 -0.39 -1.01 6.24
C LYS A 83 0.20 -1.01 4.84
N GLY A 84 1.51 -0.78 4.74
CA GLY A 84 2.24 -0.99 3.51
C GLY A 84 2.37 -2.48 3.18
N VAL A 85 2.51 -2.79 1.90
CA VAL A 85 2.66 -4.16 1.39
C VAL A 85 3.94 -4.29 0.58
N ALA A 86 4.44 -5.52 0.47
CA ALA A 86 5.57 -5.79 -0.42
C ALA A 86 5.13 -5.64 -1.89
N LYS A 87 6.00 -5.10 -2.73
CA LYS A 87 5.71 -4.83 -4.16
C LYS A 87 5.50 -6.07 -5.02
N ASN A 88 5.89 -7.25 -4.52
CA ASN A 88 5.77 -8.52 -5.23
C ASN A 88 4.45 -9.27 -4.98
N ILE A 89 3.55 -8.76 -4.14
CA ILE A 89 2.23 -9.38 -3.97
C ILE A 89 1.42 -9.32 -5.26
N SER A 90 0.51 -10.28 -5.44
CA SER A 90 -0.35 -10.34 -6.62
C SER A 90 -1.42 -9.22 -6.64
N LEU A 91 -1.89 -8.87 -7.84
CA LEU A 91 -3.03 -7.97 -7.99
C LEU A 91 -4.27 -8.46 -7.24
N LYS A 92 -4.54 -9.80 -7.24
CA LYS A 92 -5.63 -10.42 -6.47
C LYS A 92 -5.49 -10.13 -4.99
N LYS A 93 -4.29 -10.34 -4.43
CA LYS A 93 -4.02 -10.09 -3.01
C LYS A 93 -4.17 -8.62 -2.65
N ALA A 94 -3.63 -7.72 -3.50
CA ALA A 94 -3.79 -6.27 -3.31
C ALA A 94 -5.26 -5.85 -3.34
N TRP A 95 -6.05 -6.38 -4.28
CA TRP A 95 -7.49 -6.14 -4.37
C TRP A 95 -8.23 -6.57 -3.10
N ASN A 96 -7.97 -7.78 -2.61
CA ASN A 96 -8.60 -8.29 -1.38
C ASN A 96 -8.26 -7.39 -0.18
N LEU A 97 -6.98 -7.01 -0.01
CA LEU A 97 -6.56 -6.09 1.05
C LEU A 97 -7.25 -4.72 0.94
N MET A 98 -7.45 -4.20 -0.27
CA MET A 98 -8.20 -2.96 -0.48
C MET A 98 -9.66 -3.09 -0.06
N GLN A 99 -10.32 -4.21 -0.39
CA GLN A 99 -11.71 -4.47 -0.01
C GLN A 99 -11.85 -4.62 1.51
N ASP A 100 -11.00 -5.42 2.14
CA ASP A 100 -11.03 -5.68 3.58
C ASP A 100 -10.79 -4.40 4.40
N ALA A 101 -9.87 -3.56 3.95
CA ALA A 101 -9.55 -2.29 4.60
C ALA A 101 -10.48 -1.12 4.19
N GLY A 102 -11.36 -1.31 3.21
CA GLY A 102 -12.23 -0.24 2.68
C GLY A 102 -11.45 0.92 2.06
N VAL A 103 -10.30 0.64 1.42
CA VAL A 103 -9.41 1.64 0.83
C VAL A 103 -9.32 1.48 -0.69
N VAL A 104 -8.94 2.55 -1.38
CA VAL A 104 -8.79 2.55 -2.85
C VAL A 104 -7.33 2.69 -3.30
N THR A 105 -6.41 2.82 -2.34
CA THR A 105 -4.98 2.97 -2.57
C THR A 105 -4.22 2.22 -1.47
N ILE A 106 -3.21 1.44 -1.87
CA ILE A 106 -2.28 0.76 -0.96
C ILE A 106 -0.85 1.18 -1.31
N PRO A 107 -0.02 1.54 -0.32
CA PRO A 107 1.39 1.80 -0.52
C PRO A 107 2.18 0.49 -0.60
N ALA A 108 3.11 0.43 -1.56
CA ALA A 108 4.16 -0.57 -1.59
C ALA A 108 5.37 -0.06 -0.81
N VAL A 109 5.88 -0.87 0.11
CA VAL A 109 7.00 -0.50 0.98
C VAL A 109 8.02 -1.65 1.05
N THR A 110 9.27 -1.29 1.36
CA THR A 110 10.32 -2.25 1.70
C THR A 110 10.11 -2.82 3.10
N GLU A 111 10.92 -3.84 3.47
CA GLU A 111 10.96 -4.38 4.84
C GLU A 111 11.31 -3.30 5.89
N ASP A 112 12.12 -2.31 5.52
CA ASP A 112 12.48 -1.15 6.35
C ASP A 112 11.41 -0.05 6.36
N ASN A 113 10.25 -0.31 5.77
CA ASN A 113 9.11 0.62 5.66
C ASN A 113 9.41 1.87 4.83
N VAL A 114 10.26 1.77 3.82
CA VAL A 114 10.51 2.84 2.84
C VAL A 114 9.49 2.72 1.71
N LEU A 115 8.87 3.83 1.32
CA LEU A 115 7.86 3.87 0.25
C LEU A 115 8.51 3.61 -1.11
N GLU A 116 8.06 2.57 -1.83
CA GLU A 116 8.51 2.22 -3.18
C GLU A 116 7.50 2.64 -4.26
N GLY A 117 6.22 2.70 -3.93
CA GLY A 117 5.18 3.05 -4.90
C GLY A 117 3.77 3.03 -4.31
N LEU A 118 2.81 3.33 -5.16
CA LEU A 118 1.38 3.29 -4.84
C LEU A 118 0.64 2.48 -5.89
N ILE A 119 -0.22 1.57 -5.45
CA ILE A 119 -1.18 0.88 -6.32
C ILE A 119 -2.59 1.32 -5.97
N THR A 120 -3.39 1.62 -6.98
CA THR A 120 -4.79 2.05 -6.83
C THR A 120 -5.75 1.05 -7.45
N VAL A 121 -7.02 1.10 -7.03
CA VAL A 121 -8.11 0.35 -7.71
C VAL A 121 -8.15 0.68 -9.21
N GLY A 122 -7.85 1.93 -9.59
CA GLY A 122 -7.80 2.35 -11.00
C GLY A 122 -6.69 1.65 -11.80
N ASP A 123 -5.54 1.40 -11.18
CA ASP A 123 -4.42 0.68 -11.81
C ASP A 123 -4.77 -0.79 -11.99
N ILE A 124 -5.39 -1.42 -10.98
CA ILE A 124 -5.90 -2.80 -11.07
C ILE A 124 -6.97 -2.92 -12.17
N THR A 125 -7.92 -1.98 -12.23
CA THR A 125 -8.96 -1.99 -13.27
C THR A 125 -8.34 -1.84 -14.66
N ARG A 126 -7.38 -0.93 -14.83
CA ARG A 126 -6.69 -0.70 -16.10
C ARG A 126 -5.89 -1.93 -16.53
N SER A 127 -5.21 -2.59 -15.62
CA SER A 127 -4.50 -3.83 -15.92
C SER A 127 -5.43 -4.91 -16.47
N TYR A 128 -6.66 -4.98 -15.94
CA TYR A 128 -7.65 -5.96 -16.40
C TYR A 128 -8.23 -5.65 -17.78
N MET A 129 -8.40 -4.35 -18.10
CA MET A 129 -8.96 -3.93 -19.40
C MET A 129 -7.95 -3.98 -20.55
N ASN A 130 -6.65 -3.92 -20.26
CA ASN A 130 -5.60 -3.83 -21.27
C ASN A 130 -4.93 -5.19 -21.57
N VAL A 131 -5.49 -6.31 -21.11
CA VAL A 131 -4.91 -7.65 -21.33
C VAL A 131 -5.25 -8.16 -22.72
N TYR A 132 -4.45 -7.81 -23.70
CA TYR A 132 -4.45 -8.39 -25.05
C TYR A 132 -3.15 -9.16 -25.35
N ASP A 133 -2.17 -9.10 -24.46
CA ASP A 133 -0.85 -9.69 -24.63
C ASP A 133 -0.73 -10.97 -23.81
N SER A 134 -0.68 -12.12 -24.48
CA SER A 134 -0.51 -13.43 -23.83
C SER A 134 0.82 -13.59 -23.10
N SER A 135 1.83 -12.74 -23.41
CA SER A 135 3.14 -12.75 -22.76
C SER A 135 3.23 -11.79 -21.57
N ILE A 136 2.13 -11.12 -21.18
CA ILE A 136 2.15 -10.12 -20.09
C ILE A 136 2.59 -10.72 -18.75
N LEU A 137 2.24 -11.99 -18.48
CA LEU A 137 2.56 -12.67 -17.25
C LEU A 137 4.07 -12.87 -17.08
N SER A 138 4.78 -13.24 -18.16
CA SER A 138 6.24 -13.37 -18.17
C SER A 138 6.93 -12.00 -18.16
N LYS A 139 6.42 -11.01 -18.88
CA LYS A 139 6.93 -9.64 -18.83
C LYS A 139 6.83 -9.02 -17.44
N ALA A 140 5.80 -9.37 -16.69
CA ALA A 140 5.63 -8.95 -15.30
C ALA A 140 6.54 -9.71 -14.33
N CYS A 141 7.32 -10.70 -14.80
CA CYS A 141 8.13 -11.58 -13.96
C CYS A 141 7.33 -12.16 -12.81
N THR A 142 6.23 -12.87 -13.14
CA THR A 142 5.28 -13.35 -12.13
C THR A 142 5.83 -14.55 -11.37
N GLN A 143 5.87 -14.45 -10.04
CA GLN A 143 6.33 -15.55 -9.19
C GLN A 143 5.30 -16.68 -9.14
N TYR A 144 5.75 -17.92 -9.14
CA TYR A 144 4.86 -19.08 -9.09
C TYR A 144 4.01 -19.12 -7.81
N THR A 145 4.54 -18.64 -6.68
CA THR A 145 3.73 -18.45 -5.45
C THR A 145 2.46 -17.62 -5.72
N ASN A 146 2.57 -16.52 -6.45
CA ASN A 146 1.41 -15.69 -6.80
C ASN A 146 0.41 -16.44 -7.71
N ILE A 147 0.89 -17.26 -8.64
CA ILE A 147 0.05 -18.08 -9.52
C ILE A 147 -0.72 -19.10 -8.68
N ILE A 148 -0.01 -19.81 -7.79
CA ILE A 148 -0.58 -20.81 -6.89
C ILE A 148 -1.64 -20.18 -5.97
N GLU A 149 -1.30 -19.07 -5.28
CA GLU A 149 -2.25 -18.36 -4.41
C GLU A 149 -3.49 -17.88 -5.18
N THR A 150 -3.29 -17.36 -6.40
CA THR A 150 -4.38 -16.82 -7.23
C THR A 150 -5.32 -17.92 -7.73
N LEU A 151 -4.77 -19.06 -8.11
CA LEU A 151 -5.53 -20.18 -8.65
C LEU A 151 -5.94 -21.21 -7.57
N GLU A 152 -5.70 -20.91 -6.29
CA GLU A 152 -5.97 -21.84 -5.17
C GLU A 152 -5.37 -23.23 -5.43
N GLY A 153 -4.20 -23.23 -6.06
CA GLY A 153 -3.56 -24.42 -6.57
C GLY A 153 -2.51 -25.01 -5.65
N ALA A 154 -1.83 -26.01 -6.15
CA ALA A 154 -0.68 -26.64 -5.50
C ALA A 154 0.40 -26.95 -6.54
N MET A 155 1.67 -26.72 -6.19
CA MET A 155 2.80 -27.12 -7.02
C MET A 155 3.09 -28.60 -6.81
N LEU A 156 3.22 -29.32 -7.91
CA LEU A 156 3.60 -30.74 -7.91
C LEU A 156 5.06 -30.95 -8.31
N ILE A 157 5.58 -30.13 -9.22
CA ILE A 157 6.96 -30.12 -9.71
C ILE A 157 7.40 -28.68 -9.88
N GLY A 158 8.60 -28.32 -9.43
CA GLY A 158 9.19 -26.99 -9.55
C GLY A 158 9.54 -26.37 -8.20
N ASP A 159 9.84 -25.07 -8.18
CA ASP A 159 10.04 -24.25 -6.98
C ASP A 159 9.08 -23.05 -7.03
N GLU A 160 8.26 -22.92 -6.00
CA GLU A 160 7.27 -21.81 -5.88
C GLU A 160 7.91 -20.42 -5.85
N ARG A 161 9.18 -20.32 -5.45
CA ARG A 161 9.93 -19.06 -5.37
C ARG A 161 10.50 -18.61 -6.70
N GLU A 162 10.52 -19.52 -7.70
CA GLU A 162 10.91 -19.17 -9.06
C GLU A 162 9.86 -18.30 -9.76
N TYR A 163 10.24 -17.77 -10.92
CA TYR A 163 9.45 -16.80 -11.67
C TYR A 163 9.18 -17.29 -13.08
N PHE A 164 7.97 -17.06 -13.56
CA PHE A 164 7.63 -17.17 -14.97
C PHE A 164 8.15 -15.92 -15.69
N LYS A 165 9.24 -16.05 -16.45
CA LYS A 165 9.99 -14.94 -17.08
C LYS A 165 9.93 -14.95 -18.59
N GLU A 166 9.60 -16.07 -19.21
CA GLU A 166 9.61 -16.27 -20.66
C GLU A 166 8.37 -17.05 -21.08
N GLY A 167 7.96 -16.88 -22.34
CA GLY A 167 6.81 -17.55 -22.92
C GLY A 167 5.50 -16.78 -22.78
N LYS A 168 4.47 -17.34 -23.36
CA LYS A 168 3.09 -16.85 -23.36
C LYS A 168 2.17 -17.80 -22.60
N VAL A 169 0.99 -17.32 -22.21
CA VAL A 169 -0.07 -18.14 -21.61
C VAL A 169 -0.99 -18.66 -22.70
N LEU A 170 -1.19 -19.97 -22.73
CA LEU A 170 -2.03 -20.67 -23.68
C LEU A 170 -3.07 -21.54 -22.98
N ILE A 171 -4.21 -21.76 -23.65
CA ILE A 171 -5.20 -22.76 -23.26
C ILE A 171 -5.13 -23.91 -24.26
N ALA A 172 -4.84 -25.10 -23.77
CA ALA A 172 -4.79 -26.32 -24.59
C ALA A 172 -6.21 -26.82 -24.89
N ALA A 173 -6.92 -26.14 -25.77
CA ALA A 173 -8.29 -26.48 -26.17
C ALA A 173 -8.35 -27.42 -27.38
N ALA A 174 -7.26 -27.59 -28.12
CA ALA A 174 -7.18 -28.45 -29.28
C ALA A 174 -6.76 -29.90 -28.91
N ASN A 175 -6.76 -30.80 -29.91
CA ASN A 175 -6.14 -32.12 -29.77
C ASN A 175 -4.61 -31.98 -29.78
N PRO A 176 -3.83 -33.02 -29.33
CA PRO A 176 -2.39 -32.96 -29.25
C PRO A 176 -1.71 -32.62 -30.56
N ASP A 177 -2.12 -33.21 -31.66
CA ASP A 177 -1.54 -32.98 -33.00
C ASP A 177 -1.60 -31.52 -33.43
N MET A 178 -2.64 -30.79 -33.00
CA MET A 178 -2.79 -29.36 -33.26
C MET A 178 -2.03 -28.52 -32.25
N MET A 179 -1.86 -29.01 -31.00
CA MET A 179 -1.14 -28.29 -29.96
C MET A 179 0.33 -28.10 -30.29
N GLU A 180 0.95 -29.07 -30.97
CA GLU A 180 2.34 -29.01 -31.42
C GLU A 180 2.64 -27.79 -32.30
N TYR A 181 1.66 -27.25 -33.03
CA TYR A 181 1.84 -26.10 -33.91
C TYR A 181 1.89 -24.75 -33.23
N TYR A 182 1.37 -24.61 -31.98
CA TYR A 182 1.26 -23.33 -31.32
C TYR A 182 1.87 -23.25 -29.94
N ILE A 183 2.27 -24.39 -29.35
CA ILE A 183 3.06 -24.38 -28.11
C ILE A 183 4.51 -24.09 -28.47
N GLU A 184 5.06 -23.09 -27.82
CA GLU A 184 6.48 -22.75 -27.97
C GLU A 184 7.21 -23.04 -26.66
N LYS A 185 8.53 -23.13 -26.77
CA LYS A 185 9.40 -23.32 -25.60
C LYS A 185 9.14 -22.27 -24.54
N HIS A 186 9.11 -22.70 -23.27
CA HIS A 186 8.84 -21.87 -22.08
C HIS A 186 7.41 -21.36 -21.92
N ASP A 187 6.48 -21.71 -22.80
CA ASP A 187 5.08 -21.33 -22.65
C ASP A 187 4.46 -21.90 -21.36
N LEU A 188 3.48 -21.18 -20.81
CA LEU A 188 2.62 -21.64 -19.74
C LEU A 188 1.31 -22.17 -20.34
N VAL A 189 1.05 -23.47 -20.18
CA VAL A 189 -0.10 -24.13 -20.81
C VAL A 189 -1.15 -24.51 -19.77
N ILE A 190 -2.34 -23.93 -19.87
CA ILE A 190 -3.51 -24.27 -19.05
C ILE A 190 -4.26 -25.41 -19.77
N LEU A 191 -4.43 -26.54 -19.09
CA LEU A 191 -4.99 -27.74 -19.67
C LEU A 191 -5.79 -28.55 -18.64
N GLY A 192 -6.58 -29.50 -19.15
CA GLY A 192 -7.35 -30.41 -18.32
C GLY A 192 -6.60 -31.72 -17.99
N ASN A 193 -7.39 -32.74 -17.73
CA ASN A 193 -6.88 -34.04 -17.25
C ASN A 193 -6.42 -35.02 -18.35
N ARG A 194 -6.42 -34.62 -19.63
CA ARG A 194 -6.01 -35.47 -20.71
C ARG A 194 -4.51 -35.75 -20.67
N TYR A 195 -4.12 -37.01 -20.52
CA TYR A 195 -2.75 -37.45 -20.44
C TYR A 195 -1.93 -37.03 -21.68
N GLU A 196 -2.49 -37.21 -22.88
CA GLU A 196 -1.83 -36.89 -24.15
C GLU A 196 -1.55 -35.38 -24.28
N SER A 197 -2.45 -34.54 -23.79
CA SER A 197 -2.25 -33.08 -23.79
C SER A 197 -1.16 -32.64 -22.81
N GLN A 198 -1.08 -33.28 -21.65
CA GLN A 198 0.00 -33.02 -20.67
C GLN A 198 1.36 -33.48 -21.25
N LEU A 199 1.40 -34.67 -21.86
CA LEU A 199 2.58 -35.19 -22.50
C LEU A 199 3.07 -34.27 -23.63
N CYS A 200 2.18 -33.92 -24.56
CA CYS A 200 2.48 -33.02 -25.67
C CYS A 200 3.06 -31.67 -25.19
N ALA A 201 2.44 -31.03 -24.23
CA ALA A 201 2.93 -29.75 -23.71
C ALA A 201 4.35 -29.83 -23.13
N ILE A 202 4.67 -30.89 -22.40
CA ILE A 202 6.01 -31.11 -21.84
C ILE A 202 7.03 -31.44 -22.92
N GLU A 203 6.66 -32.26 -23.94
CA GLU A 203 7.56 -32.60 -25.07
C GLU A 203 7.85 -31.38 -25.95
N MET A 204 6.90 -30.42 -26.06
CA MET A 204 7.10 -29.13 -26.72
C MET A 204 7.89 -28.13 -25.87
N GLU A 205 8.50 -28.59 -24.79
CA GLU A 205 9.33 -27.78 -23.89
C GLU A 205 8.57 -26.59 -23.21
N ALA A 206 7.28 -26.76 -22.92
CA ALA A 206 6.54 -25.82 -22.11
C ALA A 206 7.25 -25.60 -20.76
N GLY A 207 7.38 -24.34 -20.34
CA GLY A 207 7.99 -23.98 -19.07
C GLY A 207 7.12 -24.31 -17.86
N CYS A 208 5.79 -24.31 -18.06
CA CYS A 208 4.83 -24.62 -17.01
C CYS A 208 3.55 -25.23 -17.60
N ILE A 209 2.99 -26.22 -16.91
CA ILE A 209 1.63 -26.69 -17.15
C ILE A 209 0.76 -26.49 -15.91
N ILE A 210 -0.47 -26.01 -16.12
CA ILE A 210 -1.49 -25.88 -15.07
C ILE A 210 -2.59 -26.89 -15.36
N VAL A 211 -2.70 -27.91 -14.51
CA VAL A 211 -3.69 -28.98 -14.62
C VAL A 211 -4.93 -28.60 -13.82
N CYS A 212 -6.04 -28.41 -14.52
CA CYS A 212 -7.30 -27.93 -13.98
C CYS A 212 -8.18 -29.04 -13.38
N GLU A 213 -9.31 -28.62 -12.74
CA GLU A 213 -10.36 -29.50 -12.18
C GLU A 213 -9.89 -30.39 -11.02
N GLY A 214 -8.79 -30.05 -10.34
CA GLY A 214 -8.22 -30.89 -9.29
C GLY A 214 -7.77 -32.27 -9.78
N ALA A 215 -7.56 -32.42 -11.09
CA ALA A 215 -7.21 -33.69 -11.68
C ALA A 215 -5.83 -34.20 -11.23
N GLY A 216 -5.73 -35.48 -10.99
CA GLY A 216 -4.48 -36.14 -10.67
C GLY A 216 -3.50 -36.15 -11.84
N VAL A 217 -2.22 -35.90 -11.53
CA VAL A 217 -1.12 -36.01 -12.51
C VAL A 217 -0.38 -37.33 -12.29
N SER A 218 -0.23 -38.15 -13.36
CA SER A 218 0.41 -39.43 -13.27
C SER A 218 1.90 -39.33 -12.90
N MET A 219 2.45 -40.36 -12.28
CA MET A 219 3.88 -40.41 -11.95
C MET A 219 4.79 -40.30 -13.18
N THR A 220 4.35 -40.84 -14.32
CA THR A 220 5.07 -40.72 -15.60
C THR A 220 5.17 -39.27 -16.05
N ILE A 221 4.07 -38.51 -16.01
CA ILE A 221 4.06 -37.10 -16.35
C ILE A 221 4.94 -36.29 -15.38
N LYS A 222 4.84 -36.54 -14.07
CA LYS A 222 5.68 -35.86 -13.07
C LYS A 222 7.16 -36.09 -13.31
N LYS A 223 7.57 -37.35 -13.62
CA LYS A 223 8.95 -37.69 -13.92
C LYS A 223 9.44 -36.99 -15.18
N LEU A 224 8.65 -37.02 -16.24
CA LEU A 224 9.00 -36.36 -17.49
C LEU A 224 9.11 -34.83 -17.32
N ALA A 225 8.16 -34.22 -16.61
CA ALA A 225 8.21 -32.78 -16.30
C ALA A 225 9.48 -32.40 -15.53
N GLN A 226 9.88 -33.22 -14.56
CA GLN A 226 11.11 -33.00 -13.79
C GLN A 226 12.36 -33.16 -14.68
N GLU A 227 12.41 -34.12 -15.56
CA GLU A 227 13.51 -34.36 -16.51
C GLU A 227 13.63 -33.23 -17.54
N ARG A 228 12.52 -32.63 -17.95
CA ARG A 228 12.45 -31.54 -18.94
C ARG A 228 12.47 -30.13 -18.30
N GLY A 229 12.49 -30.03 -16.98
CA GLY A 229 12.45 -28.73 -16.29
C GLY A 229 11.11 -27.99 -16.41
N CYS A 230 10.02 -28.73 -16.67
CA CYS A 230 8.67 -28.16 -16.76
C CYS A 230 8.02 -28.11 -15.38
N THR A 231 7.58 -26.91 -14.95
CA THR A 231 6.81 -26.71 -13.72
C THR A 231 5.41 -27.30 -13.86
N VAL A 232 4.92 -28.00 -12.83
CA VAL A 232 3.56 -28.57 -12.82
C VAL A 232 2.80 -28.03 -11.62
N ILE A 233 1.69 -27.34 -11.92
CA ILE A 233 0.75 -26.80 -10.93
C ILE A 233 -0.61 -27.45 -11.16
N THR A 234 -1.34 -27.75 -10.08
CA THR A 234 -2.75 -28.15 -10.15
C THR A 234 -3.62 -27.05 -9.56
N THR A 235 -4.86 -26.94 -10.08
CA THR A 235 -5.86 -26.02 -9.54
C THR A 235 -7.24 -26.71 -9.50
N PRO A 236 -8.08 -26.44 -8.50
CA PRO A 236 -9.46 -26.94 -8.48
C PRO A 236 -10.35 -26.31 -9.56
N TYR A 237 -9.93 -25.15 -10.12
CA TYR A 237 -10.72 -24.43 -11.13
C TYR A 237 -10.71 -25.15 -12.48
N ASP A 238 -11.75 -24.93 -13.27
CA ASP A 238 -11.81 -25.28 -14.68
C ASP A 238 -10.87 -24.41 -15.53
N THR A 239 -10.61 -24.80 -16.78
CA THR A 239 -9.68 -24.11 -17.69
C THR A 239 -10.10 -22.68 -17.99
N TYR A 240 -11.41 -22.40 -18.10
CA TYR A 240 -11.90 -21.05 -18.35
C TYR A 240 -11.70 -20.13 -17.13
N THR A 241 -12.02 -20.62 -15.94
CA THR A 241 -11.83 -19.88 -14.70
C THR A 241 -10.34 -19.63 -14.44
N ALA A 242 -9.49 -20.64 -14.60
CA ALA A 242 -8.04 -20.51 -14.46
C ALA A 242 -7.46 -19.46 -15.44
N ALA A 243 -7.87 -19.51 -16.71
CA ALA A 243 -7.44 -18.55 -17.72
C ALA A 243 -7.89 -17.11 -17.43
N ARG A 244 -9.06 -16.92 -16.82
CA ARG A 244 -9.52 -15.61 -16.40
C ARG A 244 -8.80 -15.06 -15.18
N LEU A 245 -8.44 -15.92 -14.25
CA LEU A 245 -7.84 -15.53 -12.99
C LEU A 245 -6.32 -15.34 -13.08
N ILE A 246 -5.63 -16.06 -13.96
CA ILE A 246 -4.17 -16.11 -13.97
C ILE A 246 -3.51 -14.75 -14.08
N ASN A 247 -4.10 -13.81 -14.82
CA ASN A 247 -3.55 -12.46 -14.95
C ASN A 247 -3.63 -11.65 -13.64
N GLN A 248 -4.45 -12.07 -12.69
CA GLN A 248 -4.50 -11.44 -11.35
C GLN A 248 -3.32 -11.87 -10.46
N SER A 249 -2.53 -12.86 -10.89
CA SER A 249 -1.32 -13.29 -10.19
C SER A 249 -0.11 -12.37 -10.41
N MET A 250 -0.18 -11.48 -11.41
CA MET A 250 0.90 -10.53 -11.68
C MET A 250 1.21 -9.67 -10.46
N PRO A 251 2.50 -9.36 -10.19
CA PRO A 251 2.89 -8.54 -9.07
C PRO A 251 2.45 -7.08 -9.24
N ILE A 252 2.10 -6.41 -8.14
CA ILE A 252 1.70 -5.00 -8.18
C ILE A 252 2.81 -4.09 -8.67
N SER A 253 4.08 -4.49 -8.51
CA SER A 253 5.24 -3.72 -8.99
C SER A 253 5.20 -3.41 -10.47
N PHE A 254 4.54 -4.23 -11.28
CA PHE A 254 4.42 -4.02 -12.71
C PHE A 254 3.43 -2.89 -13.08
N PHE A 255 2.49 -2.59 -12.19
CA PHE A 255 1.40 -1.63 -12.44
C PHE A 255 1.40 -0.42 -11.51
N MET A 256 2.10 -0.51 -10.38
CA MET A 256 2.12 0.57 -9.39
C MET A 256 2.85 1.80 -9.93
N LYS A 257 2.43 2.95 -9.45
CA LYS A 257 3.12 4.21 -9.71
C LYS A 257 4.32 4.34 -8.78
N THR A 258 5.52 4.55 -9.36
CA THR A 258 6.80 4.67 -8.62
C THR A 258 7.41 6.07 -8.73
N GLU A 259 7.06 6.82 -9.77
CA GLU A 259 7.63 8.14 -10.05
C GLU A 259 6.64 9.26 -9.74
N ASN A 260 7.18 10.43 -9.41
CA ASN A 260 6.41 11.64 -9.13
C ASN A 260 5.31 11.41 -8.07
N LEU A 261 5.62 10.61 -7.05
CA LEU A 261 4.74 10.42 -5.91
C LEU A 261 4.68 11.72 -5.11
N ILE A 262 3.46 12.17 -4.83
CA ILE A 262 3.26 13.32 -3.93
C ILE A 262 3.13 12.75 -2.53
N THR A 263 4.10 13.07 -1.69
CA THR A 263 4.17 12.68 -0.28
C THR A 263 4.18 13.91 0.61
N PHE A 264 3.81 13.75 1.86
CA PHE A 264 3.90 14.82 2.87
C PHE A 264 4.63 14.30 4.10
N ASP A 265 5.23 15.21 4.84
CA ASP A 265 5.90 14.94 6.10
C ASP A 265 4.98 15.15 7.31
N THR A 266 5.32 14.53 8.43
CA THR A 266 4.60 14.71 9.68
C THR A 266 4.62 16.15 10.19
N ASP A 267 5.60 16.95 9.76
CA ASP A 267 5.74 18.37 10.13
C ASP A 267 5.11 19.34 9.10
N ASP A 268 4.55 18.85 7.98
CA ASP A 268 3.87 19.68 6.99
C ASP A 268 2.58 20.28 7.55
N TYR A 269 2.26 21.50 7.10
CA TYR A 269 1.05 22.19 7.53
C TYR A 269 -0.18 21.69 6.75
N ILE A 270 -1.26 21.49 7.46
CA ILE A 270 -2.53 20.99 6.90
C ILE A 270 -3.07 21.92 5.81
N ASP A 271 -2.88 23.24 5.95
CA ASP A 271 -3.38 24.21 4.96
C ASP A 271 -2.63 24.08 3.62
N ASP A 272 -1.32 23.88 3.65
CA ASP A 272 -0.51 23.64 2.44
C ASP A 272 -0.91 22.32 1.75
N ILE A 273 -1.17 21.29 2.54
CA ILE A 273 -1.67 20.01 2.04
C ILE A 273 -3.03 20.17 1.36
N LYS A 274 -3.96 20.96 1.94
CA LYS A 274 -5.27 21.25 1.33
C LYS A 274 -5.13 21.93 -0.03
N GLU A 275 -4.20 22.87 -0.19
CA GLU A 275 -3.92 23.53 -1.49
C GLU A 275 -3.45 22.54 -2.53
N VAL A 276 -2.49 21.65 -2.18
CA VAL A 276 -2.02 20.60 -3.07
C VAL A 276 -3.16 19.65 -3.44
N MET A 277 -3.96 19.21 -2.46
CA MET A 277 -5.11 18.34 -2.70
C MET A 277 -6.18 18.99 -3.58
N ALA A 278 -6.40 20.30 -3.48
CA ALA A 278 -7.33 21.03 -4.34
C ALA A 278 -6.85 21.04 -5.81
N SER A 279 -5.55 21.17 -6.03
CA SER A 279 -4.95 21.21 -7.37
C SER A 279 -4.79 19.85 -8.04
N LYS A 280 -4.79 18.75 -7.27
CA LYS A 280 -4.53 17.38 -7.75
C LYS A 280 -5.79 16.52 -7.67
N ARG A 281 -5.93 15.58 -8.63
CA ARG A 281 -7.06 14.62 -8.65
C ARG A 281 -6.86 13.40 -7.75
N HIS A 282 -5.73 13.31 -7.03
CA HIS A 282 -5.45 12.21 -6.11
C HIS A 282 -6.34 12.28 -4.86
N ARG A 283 -6.74 11.12 -4.34
CA ARG A 283 -7.61 11.01 -3.16
C ARG A 283 -6.83 10.80 -1.88
N ASP A 284 -5.74 10.06 -1.95
CA ASP A 284 -4.91 9.63 -0.83
C ASP A 284 -3.46 9.97 -1.10
N PHE A 285 -2.76 10.43 -0.06
CA PHE A 285 -1.35 10.81 -0.12
C PHE A 285 -0.60 10.13 1.03
N PRO A 286 0.56 9.52 0.76
CA PRO A 286 1.39 8.93 1.79
C PRO A 286 2.05 10.00 2.66
N ILE A 287 2.10 9.69 3.96
CA ILE A 287 2.83 10.46 4.96
C ILE A 287 4.13 9.74 5.29
N LEU A 288 5.22 10.49 5.28
CA LEU A 288 6.53 10.02 5.66
C LEU A 288 6.97 10.64 6.99
N ASP A 289 7.87 10.00 7.70
CA ASP A 289 8.54 10.62 8.83
C ASP A 289 9.84 11.33 8.39
N LYS A 290 10.51 12.00 9.33
CA LYS A 290 11.79 12.71 9.10
C LYS A 290 12.92 11.84 8.54
N ASN A 291 12.80 10.52 8.65
CA ASN A 291 13.75 9.55 8.10
C ASN A 291 13.31 9.01 6.73
N GLY A 292 12.24 9.56 6.15
CA GLY A 292 11.67 9.10 4.88
C GLY A 292 10.90 7.78 4.98
N LYS A 293 10.55 7.31 6.19
CA LYS A 293 9.79 6.08 6.39
C LYS A 293 8.29 6.37 6.34
N TYR A 294 7.57 5.46 5.71
CA TYR A 294 6.12 5.51 5.60
C TYR A 294 5.43 5.39 6.96
N LYS A 295 4.46 6.27 7.25
CA LYS A 295 3.70 6.33 8.50
C LYS A 295 2.21 6.05 8.32
N GLY A 296 1.64 6.40 7.19
CA GLY A 296 0.22 6.26 6.94
C GLY A 296 -0.23 7.06 5.73
N MET A 297 -1.53 7.14 5.55
CA MET A 297 -2.15 7.87 4.44
C MET A 297 -3.00 9.02 4.97
N ILE A 298 -2.96 10.14 4.26
CA ILE A 298 -3.88 11.26 4.49
C ILE A 298 -4.83 11.39 3.29
N SER A 299 -6.09 11.56 3.56
CA SER A 299 -7.13 11.73 2.55
C SER A 299 -7.92 13.01 2.79
N ARG A 300 -8.71 13.45 1.80
CA ARG A 300 -9.61 14.58 1.97
C ARG A 300 -10.55 14.42 3.16
N ARG A 301 -10.94 13.18 3.51
CA ARG A 301 -11.83 12.92 4.66
C ARG A 301 -11.15 13.23 5.99
N ASN A 302 -9.85 13.03 6.12
CA ASN A 302 -9.10 13.34 7.33
C ASN A 302 -9.04 14.87 7.57
N LEU A 303 -9.09 15.67 6.49
CA LEU A 303 -8.93 17.12 6.55
C LEU A 303 -10.24 17.90 6.71
N LEU A 304 -11.35 17.32 6.27
CA LEU A 304 -12.65 18.03 6.23
C LEU A 304 -13.49 17.86 7.50
N GLY A 305 -13.03 17.07 8.48
CA GLY A 305 -13.77 16.83 9.73
C GLY A 305 -15.14 16.13 9.53
N PRO A 306 -15.84 15.78 10.61
CA PRO A 306 -17.16 15.15 10.53
C PRO A 306 -18.27 16.07 9.96
N GLU A 307 -18.07 17.39 9.92
CA GLU A 307 -19.07 18.36 9.45
C GLU A 307 -19.17 18.47 7.92
N ALA A 308 -18.21 17.96 7.17
CA ALA A 308 -18.26 17.96 5.70
C ALA A 308 -19.01 16.75 5.10
N ARG A 309 -19.86 16.10 5.87
CA ARG A 309 -20.70 14.95 5.43
C ARG A 309 -22.12 15.36 5.03
N MET A 310 -22.35 16.61 4.63
CA MET A 310 -23.60 17.01 4.00
C MET A 310 -23.44 17.10 2.49
#